data_78c5f04c7e752355d9d0cee5125531f1
#
_entry.id   78c5f04c7e752355d9d0cee5125531f1
#
_cell.length_a   1.000
_cell.length_b   1.000
_cell.length_c   1.000
_cell.angle_alpha   90.00
_cell.angle_beta   90.00
_cell.angle_gamma   90.00
#
_symmetry.space_group_name_H-M   'P 1'
#
loop_
_entity.id
_entity.type
_entity.pdbx_description
1 polymer ?
#
loop_
_entity_poly.entity_id
_entity_poly.type
_entity_poly.pdbx_seq_one_letter_code
_entity_poly.pdbx_strand_id
1 'polypeptide(L)'
;QFSRLMLGYLDPESVQISRGGEEEFLLTSAQRGGGCLILPRDGMGSRAKLLWGEYFLVEYNTGDGNLSWYADEDFGVRIFHVNAETVRYGDGTRGFTYDDALYGSVDGRRVLRLVRDGEDYLTGGDVVDGDTPGFAWYDAEGRKTVVPGLILRFEWDEKGRGMYCIVTPTGK
;
A
#
# COMPACT_ATOMS: atom_id res chain seq x y z
N GLN A 1 7.56 2.31 3.84
CA GLN A 1 6.82 3.44 4.44
C GLN A 1 5.84 3.03 5.56
N PHE A 2 5.28 1.82 5.54
CA PHE A 2 4.30 1.39 6.56
C PHE A 2 4.78 1.64 8.00
N SER A 3 5.98 1.18 8.35
CA SER A 3 6.51 1.39 9.71
C SER A 3 6.71 2.88 10.05
N ARG A 4 7.17 3.69 9.09
CA ARG A 4 7.34 5.13 9.27
C ARG A 4 6.00 5.83 9.47
N LEU A 5 4.97 5.38 8.73
CA LEU A 5 3.61 5.88 8.85
C LEU A 5 3.03 5.57 10.23
N MET A 6 3.16 4.30 10.69
CA MET A 6 2.63 3.85 11.98
C MET A 6 3.33 4.48 13.17
N LEU A 7 4.63 4.75 13.07
CA LEU A 7 5.44 5.38 14.12
C LEU A 7 5.40 6.92 14.07
N GLY A 8 4.69 7.51 13.13
CA GLY A 8 4.58 8.96 12.98
C GLY A 8 5.84 9.66 12.45
N TYR A 9 6.75 8.92 11.83
CA TYR A 9 7.98 9.49 11.22
C TYR A 9 7.79 9.95 9.77
N LEU A 10 6.63 9.71 9.19
CA LEU A 10 6.30 10.20 7.86
C LEU A 10 5.61 11.55 7.98
N ASP A 11 6.06 12.51 7.19
CA ASP A 11 5.42 13.81 7.12
C ASP A 11 3.94 13.62 6.71
N PRO A 12 2.99 14.10 7.50
CA PRO A 12 1.58 14.00 7.18
C PRO A 12 1.21 14.60 5.83
N GLU A 13 1.88 15.63 5.37
CA GLU A 13 1.62 16.28 4.08
C GLU A 13 2.05 15.39 2.89
N SER A 14 3.01 14.49 3.11
CA SER A 14 3.47 13.55 2.10
C SER A 14 2.56 12.33 1.92
N VAL A 15 1.57 12.14 2.78
CA VAL A 15 0.60 11.04 2.68
C VAL A 15 -0.59 11.48 1.85
N GLN A 16 -0.71 10.95 0.66
CA GLN A 16 -1.84 11.15 -0.24
C GLN A 16 -2.90 10.09 0.03
N ILE A 17 -4.18 10.43 -0.10
CA ILE A 17 -5.29 9.51 0.17
C ILE A 17 -6.27 9.60 -0.99
N SER A 18 -6.50 8.48 -1.68
CA SER A 18 -7.50 8.39 -2.73
C SER A 18 -8.91 8.47 -2.16
N ARG A 19 -9.77 9.17 -2.87
CA ARG A 19 -11.21 9.28 -2.58
C ARG A 19 -12.05 8.26 -3.34
N GLY A 20 -11.39 7.43 -4.14
CA GLY A 20 -12.04 6.37 -4.92
C GLY A 20 -12.65 6.84 -6.25
N GLY A 21 -12.32 8.06 -6.69
CA GLY A 21 -12.67 8.59 -8.00
C GLY A 21 -11.58 8.33 -9.05
N GLU A 22 -11.72 8.98 -10.21
CA GLU A 22 -10.62 9.08 -11.17
C GLU A 22 -9.65 10.16 -10.65
N GLU A 23 -8.45 9.73 -10.29
CA GLU A 23 -7.45 10.56 -9.61
C GLU A 23 -6.05 10.24 -10.11
N GLU A 24 -5.17 11.23 -10.06
CA GLU A 24 -3.75 11.08 -10.42
C GLU A 24 -2.88 11.55 -9.25
N PHE A 25 -1.90 10.73 -8.88
CA PHE A 25 -1.00 10.99 -7.75
C PHE A 25 0.46 10.87 -8.18
N LEU A 26 1.23 11.91 -7.95
CA LEU A 26 2.69 11.84 -8.13
C LEU A 26 3.33 11.17 -6.89
N LEU A 27 3.90 10.01 -7.10
CA LEU A 27 4.68 9.28 -6.10
C LEU A 27 6.14 9.71 -6.22
N THR A 28 6.70 10.25 -5.15
CA THR A 28 8.12 10.61 -5.07
C THR A 28 8.90 9.58 -4.25
N SER A 29 10.22 9.53 -4.44
CA SER A 29 11.05 8.49 -3.83
C SER A 29 10.91 8.42 -2.31
N ALA A 30 10.51 7.26 -1.82
CA ALA A 30 10.41 6.95 -0.40
C ALA A 30 11.76 7.10 0.34
N GLN A 31 12.87 6.87 -0.35
CA GLN A 31 14.23 6.99 0.19
C GLN A 31 14.65 8.45 0.35
N ARG A 32 14.13 9.34 -0.48
CA ARG A 32 14.38 10.80 -0.44
C ARG A 32 13.37 11.56 0.43
N GLY A 33 12.63 10.87 1.29
CA GLY A 33 11.61 11.51 2.11
C GLY A 33 10.25 11.66 1.42
N GLY A 34 10.07 11.05 0.26
CA GLY A 34 8.78 10.99 -0.40
C GLY A 34 7.75 10.23 0.40
N GLY A 35 6.51 10.50 0.10
CA GLY A 35 5.36 9.96 0.80
C GLY A 35 4.88 8.61 0.27
N CYS A 36 3.61 8.40 0.49
CA CYS A 36 2.89 7.23 0.00
C CYS A 36 1.47 7.60 -0.40
N LEU A 37 0.84 6.76 -1.20
CA LEU A 37 -0.58 6.84 -1.50
C LEU A 37 -1.31 5.75 -0.70
N ILE A 38 -2.43 6.12 -0.08
CA ILE A 38 -3.34 5.21 0.60
C ILE A 38 -4.63 5.09 -0.22
N LEU A 39 -5.00 3.85 -0.52
CA LEU A 39 -6.27 3.49 -1.17
C LEU A 39 -7.13 2.77 -0.12
N PRO A 40 -8.04 3.47 0.57
CA PRO A 40 -8.82 2.88 1.65
C PRO A 40 -9.92 1.94 1.13
N ARG A 41 -10.26 0.90 1.89
CA ARG A 41 -11.35 -0.02 1.56
C ARG A 41 -12.72 0.66 1.58
N ASP A 42 -13.03 1.41 2.63
CA ASP A 42 -14.36 1.91 2.93
C ASP A 42 -14.49 3.44 2.77
N GLY A 43 -13.71 4.02 1.84
CA GLY A 43 -13.75 5.46 1.62
C GLY A 43 -13.10 6.27 2.75
N MET A 44 -13.23 7.60 2.68
CA MET A 44 -12.56 8.49 3.62
C MET A 44 -13.24 8.50 5.00
N GLY A 45 -12.73 7.73 5.93
CA GLY A 45 -12.89 8.01 7.36
C GLY A 45 -11.96 9.14 7.83
N SER A 46 -11.97 9.45 9.13
CA SER A 46 -10.92 10.33 9.66
C SER A 46 -9.53 9.69 9.43
N ARG A 47 -8.53 10.52 9.12
CA ARG A 47 -7.16 10.06 8.85
C ARG A 47 -6.63 9.11 9.95
N ALA A 48 -6.97 9.39 11.21
CA ALA A 48 -6.61 8.53 12.33
C ALA A 48 -7.28 7.14 12.28
N LYS A 49 -8.51 7.05 11.79
CA LYS A 49 -9.20 5.77 11.62
C LYS A 49 -8.67 4.98 10.42
N LEU A 50 -8.25 5.68 9.38
CA LEU A 50 -7.74 5.11 8.15
C LEU A 50 -6.49 4.28 8.38
N LEU A 51 -5.58 4.77 9.20
CA LEU A 51 -4.32 4.09 9.52
C LEU A 51 -4.50 2.79 10.33
N TRP A 52 -5.63 2.65 11.01
CA TRP A 52 -6.01 1.48 11.81
C TRP A 52 -7.09 0.63 11.14
N GLY A 53 -7.23 0.74 9.84
CA GLY A 53 -8.17 -0.03 9.02
C GLY A 53 -7.48 -0.89 7.98
N GLU A 54 -8.26 -1.27 6.97
CA GLU A 54 -7.79 -2.01 5.81
C GLU A 54 -7.63 -1.06 4.60
N TYR A 55 -6.46 -1.11 3.96
CA TYR A 55 -6.13 -0.25 2.83
C TYR A 55 -4.99 -0.83 1.98
N PHE A 56 -4.80 -0.30 0.79
CA PHE A 56 -3.55 -0.48 0.04
C PHE A 56 -2.63 0.72 0.28
N LEU A 57 -1.37 0.42 0.52
CA LEU A 57 -0.29 1.39 0.62
C LEU A 57 0.55 1.28 -0.65
N VAL A 58 0.65 2.36 -1.40
CA VAL A 58 1.44 2.46 -2.63
C VAL A 58 2.65 3.35 -2.37
N GLU A 59 3.85 2.85 -2.63
CA GLU A 59 5.09 3.59 -2.45
C GLU A 59 5.99 3.45 -3.67
N TYR A 60 6.70 4.52 -4.01
CA TYR A 60 7.71 4.52 -5.06
C TYR A 60 9.10 4.45 -4.42
N ASN A 61 9.89 3.49 -4.87
CA ASN A 61 11.22 3.21 -4.39
C ASN A 61 12.26 3.47 -5.48
N THR A 62 13.39 4.01 -5.07
CA THR A 62 14.57 4.24 -5.94
C THR A 62 15.80 3.64 -5.28
N GLY A 63 16.87 3.42 -6.05
CA GLY A 63 18.15 2.89 -5.55
C GLY A 63 18.96 3.87 -4.69
N ASP A 64 18.33 4.89 -4.16
CA ASP A 64 18.99 5.92 -3.35
C ASP A 64 19.11 5.55 -1.86
N GLY A 65 19.98 6.24 -1.17
CA GLY A 65 20.09 6.11 0.29
C GLY A 65 20.50 4.70 0.73
N ASN A 66 19.79 4.12 1.67
CA ASN A 66 20.09 2.80 2.21
C ASN A 66 19.94 1.66 1.21
N LEU A 67 19.31 1.88 0.07
CA LEU A 67 19.16 0.91 -1.01
C LEU A 67 20.22 1.06 -2.11
N SER A 68 21.17 1.98 -1.98
CA SER A 68 22.25 2.19 -2.96
C SER A 68 23.16 0.97 -3.18
N TRP A 69 23.13 0.01 -2.27
CA TRP A 69 23.85 -1.28 -2.40
C TRP A 69 23.23 -2.19 -3.47
N TYR A 70 21.99 -1.95 -3.84
CA TYR A 70 21.21 -2.67 -4.85
C TYR A 70 21.11 -1.85 -6.14
N ALA A 71 22.10 -1.02 -6.43
CA ALA A 71 22.10 -0.07 -7.55
C ALA A 71 21.90 -0.71 -8.93
N ASP A 72 22.10 -2.01 -9.05
CA ASP A 72 21.91 -2.78 -10.28
C ASP A 72 20.50 -3.43 -10.36
N GLU A 73 19.65 -3.22 -9.35
CA GLU A 73 18.27 -3.75 -9.34
C GLU A 73 17.29 -2.71 -9.87
N ASP A 74 16.27 -3.18 -10.55
CA ASP A 74 15.15 -2.37 -11.00
C ASP A 74 14.36 -1.85 -9.80
N PHE A 75 14.17 -0.55 -9.75
CA PHE A 75 13.38 0.12 -8.73
C PHE A 75 12.07 0.62 -9.34
N GLY A 76 11.05 0.77 -8.50
CA GLY A 76 9.73 1.19 -8.96
C GLY A 76 8.72 1.27 -7.83
N VAL A 77 7.47 1.01 -8.16
CA VAL A 77 6.37 1.03 -7.21
C VAL A 77 6.20 -0.33 -6.55
N ARG A 78 5.93 -0.33 -5.25
CA ARG A 78 5.40 -1.46 -4.49
C ARG A 78 4.04 -1.13 -3.93
N ILE A 79 3.17 -2.11 -3.93
CA ILE A 79 1.84 -2.02 -3.33
C ILE A 79 1.75 -3.03 -2.21
N PHE A 80 1.35 -2.57 -1.04
CA PHE A 80 1.10 -3.43 0.10
C PHE A 80 -0.39 -3.40 0.44
N HIS A 81 -0.99 -4.57 0.58
CA HIS A 81 -2.24 -4.70 1.30
C HIS A 81 -1.93 -4.61 2.80
N VAL A 82 -2.60 -3.73 3.48
CA VAL A 82 -2.47 -3.49 4.92
C VAL A 82 -3.81 -3.76 5.59
N ASN A 83 -3.81 -4.61 6.62
CA ASN A 83 -4.92 -4.69 7.56
C ASN A 83 -4.37 -4.41 8.96
N ALA A 84 -4.50 -3.16 9.38
CA ALA A 84 -4.03 -2.66 10.66
C ALA A 84 -5.15 -2.53 11.70
N GLU A 85 -6.28 -3.21 11.49
CA GLU A 85 -7.35 -3.27 12.47
C GLU A 85 -6.86 -3.83 13.81
N THR A 86 -7.29 -3.20 14.89
CA THR A 86 -6.86 -3.58 16.23
C THR A 86 -8.02 -4.13 17.05
N VAL A 87 -7.70 -5.10 17.88
CA VAL A 87 -8.58 -5.67 18.90
C VAL A 87 -8.05 -5.35 20.29
N ARG A 88 -8.94 -5.16 21.25
CA ARG A 88 -8.60 -5.04 22.67
C ARG A 88 -8.77 -6.40 23.33
N TYR A 89 -7.70 -6.91 23.90
CA TYR A 89 -7.72 -8.17 24.66
C TYR A 89 -8.33 -7.98 26.05
N GLY A 90 -8.72 -9.11 26.69
CA GLY A 90 -9.35 -9.09 28.01
C GLY A 90 -8.48 -8.54 29.13
N ASP A 91 -7.16 -8.54 28.97
CA ASP A 91 -6.18 -7.92 29.88
C ASP A 91 -6.01 -6.40 29.66
N GLY A 92 -6.76 -5.84 28.71
CA GLY A 92 -6.72 -4.42 28.37
C GLY A 92 -5.64 -4.02 27.36
N THR A 93 -4.77 -4.94 26.94
CA THR A 93 -3.79 -4.69 25.89
C THR A 93 -4.47 -4.56 24.52
N ARG A 94 -3.78 -3.94 23.56
CA ARG A 94 -4.20 -3.86 22.17
C ARG A 94 -3.20 -4.58 21.27
N GLY A 95 -3.71 -5.30 20.31
CA GLY A 95 -2.94 -5.88 19.23
C GLY A 95 -3.68 -5.78 17.91
N PHE A 96 -3.02 -6.17 16.83
CA PHE A 96 -3.67 -6.26 15.54
C PHE A 96 -4.65 -7.46 15.53
N THR A 97 -5.76 -7.31 14.82
CA THR A 97 -6.70 -8.41 14.55
C THR A 97 -6.00 -9.53 13.78
N TYR A 98 -5.10 -9.15 12.87
CA TYR A 98 -4.15 -10.05 12.23
C TYR A 98 -2.85 -10.07 13.02
N ASP A 99 -2.52 -11.18 13.64
CA ASP A 99 -1.34 -11.33 14.51
C ASP A 99 -0.20 -12.15 13.91
N ASP A 100 -0.40 -12.70 12.73
CA ASP A 100 0.47 -13.72 12.16
C ASP A 100 1.60 -13.17 11.28
N ALA A 101 1.94 -11.92 11.42
CA ALA A 101 3.02 -11.29 10.67
C ALA A 101 4.40 -11.94 10.91
N LEU A 102 4.57 -12.68 12.01
CA LEU A 102 5.88 -13.17 12.43
C LEU A 102 6.14 -14.65 12.15
N TYR A 103 5.10 -15.48 11.97
CA TYR A 103 5.29 -16.93 11.94
C TYR A 103 4.69 -17.67 10.74
N GLY A 104 4.13 -16.98 9.77
CA GLY A 104 3.90 -17.51 8.43
C GLY A 104 2.91 -18.69 8.31
N SER A 105 2.07 -18.93 9.29
CA SER A 105 1.23 -20.14 9.30
C SER A 105 -0.07 -20.00 8.53
N VAL A 106 -0.57 -18.79 8.30
CA VAL A 106 -1.80 -18.59 7.51
C VAL A 106 -1.62 -17.39 6.57
N ASP A 107 -1.46 -17.67 5.30
CA ASP A 107 -1.23 -16.67 4.24
C ASP A 107 -2.27 -15.54 4.20
N GLY A 108 -3.43 -15.76 4.76
CA GLY A 108 -4.52 -14.81 4.76
C GLY A 108 -4.47 -13.74 5.86
N ARG A 109 -3.82 -13.97 7.01
CA ARG A 109 -3.91 -13.12 8.20
C ARG A 109 -2.67 -12.25 8.44
N ARG A 110 -2.09 -11.70 7.39
CA ARG A 110 -0.93 -10.82 7.50
C ARG A 110 -1.37 -9.37 7.63
N VAL A 111 -0.82 -8.65 8.62
CA VAL A 111 -0.99 -7.19 8.74
C VAL A 111 -0.49 -6.47 7.50
N LEU A 112 0.62 -6.93 6.94
CA LEU A 112 1.25 -6.37 5.75
C LEU A 112 1.52 -7.48 4.73
N ARG A 113 1.01 -7.34 3.52
CA ARG A 113 1.18 -8.26 2.41
C ARG A 113 1.60 -7.50 1.17
N LEU A 114 2.62 -7.99 0.47
CA LEU A 114 3.02 -7.44 -0.83
C LEU A 114 2.03 -7.93 -1.91
N VAL A 115 1.52 -7.02 -2.71
CA VAL A 115 0.77 -7.34 -3.94
C VAL A 115 1.76 -7.88 -4.98
N ARG A 116 1.33 -8.85 -5.81
CA ARG A 116 2.19 -9.61 -6.73
C ARG A 116 3.21 -10.55 -6.06
N ASP A 117 3.00 -10.88 -4.79
CA ASP A 117 3.70 -11.97 -4.07
C ASP A 117 5.24 -11.90 -4.10
N GLY A 118 5.79 -10.69 -4.03
CA GLY A 118 7.23 -10.46 -3.94
C GLY A 118 7.96 -10.42 -5.28
N GLU A 119 7.23 -10.39 -6.37
CA GLU A 119 7.81 -10.14 -7.68
C GLU A 119 8.34 -8.70 -7.82
N ASP A 120 8.97 -8.44 -8.96
CA ASP A 120 9.62 -7.19 -9.32
C ASP A 120 8.76 -5.95 -9.05
N TYR A 121 9.43 -4.83 -8.92
CA TYR A 121 8.76 -3.54 -8.81
C TYR A 121 7.88 -3.26 -10.04
N LEU A 122 6.75 -2.62 -9.81
CA LEU A 122 5.93 -2.05 -10.87
C LEU A 122 6.63 -0.83 -11.48
N THR A 123 6.61 -0.74 -12.79
CA THR A 123 7.27 0.31 -13.56
C THR A 123 6.26 1.08 -14.44
N GLY A 124 6.74 2.07 -15.15
CA GLY A 124 5.89 2.80 -16.12
C GLY A 124 5.33 1.86 -17.19
N GLY A 125 4.02 1.92 -17.39
CA GLY A 125 3.26 1.04 -18.28
C GLY A 125 2.58 -0.13 -17.57
N ASP A 126 2.96 -0.47 -16.34
CA ASP A 126 2.30 -1.53 -15.58
C ASP A 126 0.88 -1.15 -15.15
N VAL A 127 0.04 -2.17 -15.08
CA VAL A 127 -1.36 -2.06 -14.67
C VAL A 127 -1.63 -3.06 -13.54
N VAL A 128 -2.33 -2.61 -12.51
CA VAL A 128 -2.82 -3.43 -11.40
C VAL A 128 -4.33 -3.33 -11.36
N ASP A 129 -4.97 -4.48 -11.38
CA ASP A 129 -6.43 -4.61 -11.42
C ASP A 129 -6.92 -5.82 -10.60
N GLY A 130 -8.19 -6.18 -10.76
CA GLY A 130 -8.80 -7.30 -10.04
C GLY A 130 -8.20 -8.67 -10.31
N ASP A 131 -7.47 -8.84 -11.40
CA ASP A 131 -6.80 -10.10 -11.76
C ASP A 131 -5.38 -10.19 -11.20
N THR A 132 -4.86 -9.06 -10.72
CA THR A 132 -3.51 -9.01 -10.13
C THR A 132 -3.45 -9.79 -8.82
N PRO A 133 -2.52 -10.74 -8.67
CA PRO A 133 -2.36 -11.50 -7.43
C PRO A 133 -2.16 -10.61 -6.20
N GLY A 134 -2.93 -10.88 -5.14
CA GLY A 134 -2.86 -10.10 -3.90
C GLY A 134 -3.57 -8.73 -3.92
N PHE A 135 -4.04 -8.25 -5.07
CA PHE A 135 -4.85 -7.03 -5.13
C PHE A 135 -6.32 -7.36 -4.85
N ALA A 136 -6.61 -7.60 -3.58
CA ALA A 136 -7.93 -8.00 -3.09
C ALA A 136 -8.14 -7.57 -1.64
N TRP A 137 -9.39 -7.45 -1.23
CA TRP A 137 -9.79 -7.32 0.17
C TRP A 137 -9.95 -8.71 0.81
N TYR A 138 -9.73 -8.80 2.10
CA TYR A 138 -9.74 -10.05 2.84
C TYR A 138 -10.73 -10.01 4.01
N ASP A 139 -11.24 -11.18 4.40
CA ASP A 139 -12.10 -11.33 5.58
C ASP A 139 -11.28 -11.51 6.87
N ALA A 140 -11.99 -11.68 8.00
CA ALA A 140 -11.36 -11.88 9.30
C ALA A 140 -10.51 -13.17 9.37
N GLU A 141 -10.79 -14.15 8.53
CA GLU A 141 -10.03 -15.40 8.41
C GLU A 141 -8.88 -15.30 7.41
N GLY A 142 -8.71 -14.12 6.75
CA GLY A 142 -7.68 -13.88 5.77
C GLY A 142 -7.93 -14.49 4.39
N ARG A 143 -9.18 -14.82 4.07
CA ARG A 143 -9.57 -15.30 2.75
C ARG A 143 -9.91 -14.12 1.84
N LYS A 144 -9.50 -14.20 0.59
CA LYS A 144 -9.88 -13.23 -0.44
C LYS A 144 -11.39 -13.15 -0.57
N THR A 145 -11.97 -11.95 -0.45
CA THR A 145 -13.42 -11.74 -0.51
C THR A 145 -13.85 -11.01 -1.77
N VAL A 146 -13.30 -9.82 -1.99
CA VAL A 146 -13.72 -8.91 -3.06
C VAL A 146 -12.48 -8.31 -3.71
N VAL A 147 -12.50 -8.15 -5.01
CA VAL A 147 -11.50 -7.35 -5.72
C VAL A 147 -11.80 -5.86 -5.52
N PRO A 148 -10.79 -5.01 -5.37
CA PRO A 148 -10.99 -3.57 -5.39
C PRO A 148 -11.63 -3.19 -6.72
N GLY A 149 -12.67 -2.35 -6.67
CA GLY A 149 -13.28 -1.81 -7.88
C GLY A 149 -12.42 -0.69 -8.49
N LEU A 150 -11.10 -0.89 -8.57
CA LEU A 150 -10.12 0.08 -9.02
C LEU A 150 -9.15 -0.56 -10.01
N ILE A 151 -8.67 0.25 -10.94
CA ILE A 151 -7.52 -0.03 -11.79
C ILE A 151 -6.46 1.01 -11.47
N LEU A 152 -5.22 0.55 -11.26
CA LEU A 152 -4.06 1.41 -11.07
C LEU A 152 -3.17 1.31 -12.31
N ARG A 153 -2.77 2.46 -12.87
CA ARG A 153 -1.79 2.55 -13.93
C ARG A 153 -0.61 3.37 -13.47
N PHE A 154 0.58 3.00 -13.90
CA PHE A 154 1.80 3.67 -13.52
C PHE A 154 2.47 4.28 -14.75
N GLU A 155 2.83 5.58 -14.64
CA GLU A 155 3.45 6.32 -15.72
C GLU A 155 4.64 7.12 -15.17
N TRP A 156 5.75 7.13 -15.92
CA TRP A 156 6.90 7.96 -15.55
C TRP A 156 6.58 9.44 -15.62
N ASP A 157 6.96 10.18 -14.59
CA ASP A 157 6.94 11.65 -14.69
C ASP A 157 8.00 12.12 -15.68
N GLU A 158 7.60 12.82 -16.72
CA GLU A 158 8.50 13.34 -17.76
C GLU A 158 9.61 14.24 -17.20
N LYS A 159 9.40 14.84 -16.04
CA LYS A 159 10.38 15.69 -15.35
C LYS A 159 11.31 14.89 -14.43
N GLY A 160 11.18 13.58 -14.39
CA GLY A 160 12.01 12.69 -13.57
C GLY A 160 11.86 12.85 -12.05
N ARG A 161 10.74 13.42 -11.58
CA ARG A 161 10.48 13.61 -10.13
C ARG A 161 10.01 12.34 -9.44
N GLY A 162 9.44 11.39 -10.20
CA GLY A 162 8.87 10.18 -9.68
C GLY A 162 8.02 9.42 -10.68
N MET A 163 6.96 8.82 -10.19
CA MET A 163 6.01 8.05 -10.97
C MET A 163 4.58 8.47 -10.64
N TYR A 164 3.76 8.66 -11.65
CA TYR A 164 2.33 8.86 -11.47
C TYR A 164 1.64 7.53 -11.21
N CYS A 165 0.75 7.51 -10.22
CA CYS A 165 -0.25 6.47 -10.02
C CYS A 165 -1.61 7.05 -10.42
N ILE A 166 -2.17 6.54 -11.50
CA ILE A 166 -3.50 6.91 -12.00
C ILE A 166 -4.48 5.89 -11.48
N VAL A 167 -5.42 6.34 -10.67
CA VAL A 167 -6.48 5.53 -10.07
C VAL A 167 -7.74 5.71 -10.91
N THR A 168 -8.31 4.62 -11.40
CA THR A 168 -9.55 4.64 -12.18
C THR A 168 -10.54 3.65 -11.58
N PRO A 169 -11.75 4.07 -11.17
CA PRO A 169 -12.79 3.15 -10.72
C PRO A 169 -13.21 2.23 -11.88
N THR A 170 -13.34 0.94 -11.60
CA THR A 170 -14.04 0.04 -12.52
C THR A 170 -15.54 0.32 -12.34
N GLY A 171 -16.20 0.85 -13.35
CA GLY A 171 -17.63 1.06 -13.31
C GLY A 171 -18.38 -0.20 -12.83
N LYS A 172 -19.32 -0.02 -11.90
CA LYS A 172 -20.27 -1.05 -11.53
C LYS A 172 -21.21 -1.35 -12.69
#